data_4e66086e6b9ed246eb5657876ca20261
#
_entry.id   4e66086e6b9ed246eb5657876ca20261
#
_cell.length_a   1.000
_cell.length_b   1.000
_cell.length_c   1.000
_cell.angle_alpha   90.00
_cell.angle_beta   90.00
_cell.angle_gamma   90.00
#
_symmetry.space_group_name_H-M   'P 1'
#
loop_
_entity.id
_entity.type
_entity.pdbx_description
1 polymer ?
#
loop_
_entity_poly.entity_id
_entity_poly.type
_entity_poly.pdbx_seq_one_letter_code
_entity_poly.pdbx_strand_id
1 'polypeptide(L)'
;MENINFDSLKRRRDLRIILPVFLVSIIACIDRVNISYAKLTMTQTLSWLSPEVYGFGAGIFFAGYLLLEIPGSLFAAKFSASKWISRIMFTWGAVSLCMAFVTTEWQFYLCRFLLGASEASLYPVIYSLLFPRWFTAAERARATSLMLTSLLLSTIIGAPIAGVLLEHSFFGLFGWQELFILESIPALCFAFYFFFAVKDRPDQASWLTDAEKEYLTTMYQEEQAKMQSVKKYTVFQAFTDAKVLKLCLIYFLWVVGFWGFYFWMPTVLKNLSGWSTSLIGGAIAIPMMAALVVQLVIGHTATVTGDKVWHVFGALTVGAIGLGLSPFAHNMGVALFLICLSAIGIHASMGVWWTIPTTFLSGPAAAGSIALINSCGNLGGMFGPNMMAWVQAETGSFDMGYYLMAAFMFCAGVLVLTLKYKVNGAAKKD
;
A
#
# COMPACT_ATOMS: atom_id res chain seq x y z
N MET A 1 -16.89 2.25 -39.50
CA MET A 1 -16.25 2.57 -38.21
C MET A 1 -15.50 3.87 -38.43
N GLU A 2 -15.92 4.98 -37.83
CA GLU A 2 -15.11 6.19 -37.79
C GLU A 2 -13.71 5.85 -37.28
N ASN A 3 -12.68 6.47 -37.86
CA ASN A 3 -11.29 6.23 -37.52
C ASN A 3 -11.02 6.63 -36.06
N ILE A 4 -11.04 5.68 -35.13
CA ILE A 4 -10.65 5.91 -33.77
C ILE A 4 -9.12 6.11 -33.68
N ASN A 5 -8.70 7.26 -33.22
CA ASN A 5 -7.29 7.50 -32.91
C ASN A 5 -6.95 6.91 -31.54
N PHE A 6 -6.44 5.68 -31.54
CA PHE A 6 -6.15 4.92 -30.31
C PHE A 6 -5.10 5.58 -29.41
N ASP A 7 -4.10 6.27 -29.96
CA ASP A 7 -3.09 6.96 -29.16
C ASP A 7 -3.68 8.16 -28.41
N SER A 8 -4.53 8.94 -29.09
CA SER A 8 -5.25 10.04 -28.47
C SER A 8 -6.24 9.54 -27.40
N LEU A 9 -6.97 8.48 -27.70
CA LEU A 9 -7.89 7.83 -26.75
C LEU A 9 -7.16 7.33 -25.51
N LYS A 10 -6.03 6.63 -25.69
CA LYS A 10 -5.18 6.15 -24.60
C LYS A 10 -4.71 7.31 -23.73
N ARG A 11 -4.12 8.36 -24.31
CA ARG A 11 -3.64 9.54 -23.60
C ARG A 11 -4.74 10.21 -22.77
N ARG A 12 -5.94 10.39 -23.34
CA ARG A 12 -7.09 10.99 -22.65
C ARG A 12 -7.57 10.12 -21.46
N ARG A 13 -7.62 8.80 -21.62
CA ARG A 13 -7.95 7.87 -20.53
C ARG A 13 -6.88 7.90 -19.43
N ASP A 14 -5.59 7.87 -19.80
CA ASP A 14 -4.49 7.95 -18.84
C ASP A 14 -4.58 9.23 -18.00
N LEU A 15 -4.80 10.38 -18.62
CA LEU A 15 -4.90 11.67 -17.93
C LEU A 15 -6.17 11.81 -17.08
N ARG A 16 -7.30 11.23 -17.49
CA ARG A 16 -8.59 11.44 -16.83
C ARG A 16 -8.99 10.33 -15.86
N ILE A 17 -8.35 9.17 -15.94
CA ILE A 17 -8.65 8.03 -15.07
C ILE A 17 -7.39 7.58 -14.30
N ILE A 18 -6.28 7.22 -15.00
CA ILE A 18 -5.10 6.67 -14.30
C ILE A 18 -4.43 7.75 -13.43
N LEU A 19 -4.19 8.94 -13.96
CA LEU A 19 -3.51 10.00 -13.22
C LEU A 19 -4.26 10.41 -11.94
N PRO A 20 -5.59 10.70 -11.96
CA PRO A 20 -6.32 10.97 -10.73
C PRO A 20 -6.29 9.82 -9.73
N VAL A 21 -6.47 8.58 -10.17
CA VAL A 21 -6.40 7.40 -9.29
C VAL A 21 -5.00 7.24 -8.69
N PHE A 22 -3.96 7.49 -9.46
CA PHE A 22 -2.57 7.46 -8.98
C PHE A 22 -2.30 8.52 -7.92
N LEU A 23 -2.78 9.75 -8.13
CA LEU A 23 -2.65 10.83 -7.15
C LEU A 23 -3.43 10.51 -5.87
N VAL A 24 -4.65 9.97 -5.98
CA VAL A 24 -5.39 9.46 -4.81
C VAL A 24 -4.61 8.38 -4.07
N SER A 25 -3.97 7.47 -4.78
CA SER A 25 -3.14 6.44 -4.16
C SER A 25 -1.94 7.02 -3.40
N ILE A 26 -1.29 8.07 -3.94
CA ILE A 26 -0.22 8.79 -3.24
C ILE A 26 -0.76 9.45 -1.97
N ILE A 27 -1.87 10.18 -2.05
CA ILE A 27 -2.49 10.86 -0.91
C ILE A 27 -2.88 9.85 0.17
N ALA A 28 -3.51 8.72 -0.21
CA ALA A 28 -3.87 7.65 0.71
C ALA A 28 -2.66 7.05 1.42
N CYS A 29 -1.56 6.85 0.71
CA CYS A 29 -0.34 6.32 1.30
C CYS A 29 0.35 7.33 2.23
N ILE A 30 0.31 8.63 1.94
CA ILE A 30 0.81 9.68 2.84
C ILE A 30 0.00 9.66 4.15
N ASP A 31 -1.32 9.73 4.06
CA ASP A 31 -2.22 9.75 5.22
C ASP A 31 -2.10 8.49 6.10
N ARG A 32 -1.84 7.33 5.50
CA ARG A 32 -1.68 6.07 6.24
C ARG A 32 -0.45 6.08 7.13
N VAL A 33 0.64 6.70 6.70
CA VAL A 33 1.93 6.67 7.40
C VAL A 33 2.24 7.95 8.18
N ASN A 34 1.47 9.04 8.00
CA ASN A 34 1.71 10.35 8.62
C ASN A 34 1.81 10.28 10.16
N ILE A 35 1.06 9.38 10.78
CA ILE A 35 1.12 9.16 12.24
C ILE A 35 2.52 8.76 12.72
N SER A 36 3.33 8.11 11.87
CA SER A 36 4.70 7.72 12.22
C SER A 36 5.64 8.92 12.34
N TYR A 37 5.38 9.96 11.53
CA TYR A 37 6.08 11.24 11.62
C TYR A 37 5.49 12.10 12.75
N ALA A 38 4.16 12.24 12.81
CA ALA A 38 3.46 13.00 13.84
C ALA A 38 3.89 12.60 15.26
N LYS A 39 4.08 11.30 15.51
CA LYS A 39 4.56 10.78 16.78
C LYS A 39 5.82 11.47 17.29
N LEU A 40 6.73 11.89 16.40
CA LEU A 40 7.99 12.55 16.78
C LEU A 40 7.79 13.82 17.63
N THR A 41 6.65 14.49 17.48
CA THR A 41 6.29 15.69 18.22
C THR A 41 5.04 15.52 19.10
N MET A 42 4.12 14.63 18.75
CA MET A 42 2.94 14.30 19.56
C MET A 42 3.31 13.83 20.98
N THR A 43 4.35 13.01 21.12
CA THR A 43 4.83 12.53 22.43
C THR A 43 5.33 13.63 23.36
N GLN A 44 5.64 14.80 22.83
CA GLN A 44 6.06 15.98 23.63
C GLN A 44 4.87 16.73 24.21
N THR A 45 3.69 16.61 23.60
CA THR A 45 2.48 17.37 23.95
C THR A 45 1.38 16.49 24.55
N LEU A 46 1.38 15.20 24.24
CA LEU A 46 0.37 14.23 24.67
C LEU A 46 0.99 13.19 25.59
N SER A 47 0.92 13.42 26.90
CA SER A 47 1.56 12.57 27.91
C SER A 47 1.04 11.14 27.96
N TRP A 48 -0.16 10.89 27.46
CA TRP A 48 -0.77 9.56 27.38
C TRP A 48 -0.25 8.73 26.18
N LEU A 49 0.46 9.34 25.23
CA LEU A 49 0.92 8.64 24.03
C LEU A 49 2.20 7.83 24.32
N SER A 50 2.03 6.70 25.02
CA SER A 50 3.10 5.73 25.23
C SER A 50 3.43 4.92 23.96
N PRO A 51 4.55 4.18 23.93
CA PRO A 51 4.86 3.27 22.82
C PRO A 51 3.74 2.26 22.54
N GLU A 52 3.11 1.71 23.57
CA GLU A 52 2.03 0.73 23.46
C GLU A 52 0.78 1.36 22.88
N VAL A 53 0.39 2.54 23.37
CA VAL A 53 -0.75 3.31 22.84
C VAL A 53 -0.54 3.62 21.38
N TYR A 54 0.66 4.07 21.02
CA TYR A 54 1.00 4.33 19.62
C TYR A 54 0.95 3.06 18.76
N GLY A 55 1.58 1.98 19.20
CA GLY A 55 1.60 0.71 18.45
C GLY A 55 0.20 0.14 18.24
N PHE A 56 -0.64 0.16 19.28
CA PHE A 56 -2.03 -0.25 19.18
C PHE A 56 -2.82 0.65 18.22
N GLY A 57 -2.67 1.98 18.33
CA GLY A 57 -3.30 2.93 17.42
C GLY A 57 -2.86 2.79 15.97
N ALA A 58 -1.59 2.47 15.72
CA ALA A 58 -1.10 2.16 14.39
C ALA A 58 -1.73 0.87 13.84
N GLY A 59 -1.84 -0.17 14.69
CA GLY A 59 -2.39 -1.48 14.32
C GLY A 59 -3.91 -1.47 14.14
N ILE A 60 -4.67 -0.76 14.98
CA ILE A 60 -6.15 -0.77 14.95
C ILE A 60 -6.73 -0.18 13.65
N PHE A 61 -5.95 0.62 12.93
CA PHE A 61 -6.26 1.05 11.56
C PHE A 61 -6.56 -0.16 10.66
N PHE A 62 -5.73 -1.20 10.71
CA PHE A 62 -5.91 -2.39 9.88
C PHE A 62 -7.14 -3.22 10.30
N ALA A 63 -7.53 -3.17 11.57
CA ALA A 63 -8.79 -3.80 12.02
C ALA A 63 -10.01 -3.10 11.37
N GLY A 64 -10.04 -1.76 11.39
CA GLY A 64 -11.08 -0.98 10.71
C GLY A 64 -11.10 -1.22 9.20
N TYR A 65 -9.92 -1.25 8.59
CA TYR A 65 -9.75 -1.53 7.16
C TYR A 65 -10.32 -2.91 6.78
N LEU A 66 -9.91 -3.96 7.50
CA LEU A 66 -10.33 -5.34 7.25
C LEU A 66 -11.85 -5.52 7.39
N LEU A 67 -12.45 -4.87 8.39
CA LEU A 67 -13.89 -4.97 8.67
C LEU A 67 -14.72 -4.45 7.49
N LEU A 68 -14.32 -3.36 6.85
CA LEU A 68 -15.11 -2.70 5.80
C LEU A 68 -14.58 -2.93 4.38
N GLU A 69 -13.47 -3.64 4.16
CA GLU A 69 -12.92 -3.90 2.83
C GLU A 69 -13.92 -4.64 1.93
N ILE A 70 -14.47 -5.75 2.41
CA ILE A 70 -15.45 -6.56 1.65
C ILE A 70 -16.81 -5.88 1.58
N PRO A 71 -17.44 -5.47 2.70
CA PRO A 71 -18.74 -4.78 2.65
C PRO A 71 -18.71 -3.53 1.77
N GLY A 72 -17.66 -2.71 1.88
CA GLY A 72 -17.48 -1.50 1.07
C GLY A 72 -17.39 -1.78 -0.43
N SER A 73 -16.67 -2.83 -0.82
CA SER A 73 -16.57 -3.24 -2.22
C SER A 73 -17.92 -3.71 -2.79
N LEU A 74 -18.71 -4.43 -2.00
CA LEU A 74 -20.04 -4.88 -2.39
C LEU A 74 -21.02 -3.71 -2.54
N PHE A 75 -20.94 -2.71 -1.65
CA PHE A 75 -21.73 -1.48 -1.79
C PHE A 75 -21.35 -0.69 -3.04
N ALA A 76 -20.05 -0.50 -3.29
CA ALA A 76 -19.57 0.19 -4.48
C ALA A 76 -20.07 -0.45 -5.77
N ALA A 77 -20.11 -1.79 -5.83
CA ALA A 77 -20.59 -2.54 -6.99
C ALA A 77 -22.06 -2.27 -7.31
N LYS A 78 -22.89 -2.03 -6.28
CA LYS A 78 -24.34 -1.77 -6.43
C LYS A 78 -24.66 -0.33 -6.84
N PHE A 79 -23.78 0.63 -6.52
CA PHE A 79 -24.07 2.05 -6.74
C PHE A 79 -23.19 2.65 -7.83
N SER A 80 -21.98 3.08 -7.48
CA SER A 80 -21.09 3.80 -8.37
C SER A 80 -19.68 3.72 -7.83
N ALA A 81 -18.72 3.29 -8.64
CA ALA A 81 -17.32 3.18 -8.24
C ALA A 81 -16.71 4.57 -7.95
N SER A 82 -16.90 5.55 -8.86
CA SER A 82 -16.33 6.89 -8.71
C SER A 82 -16.92 7.65 -7.51
N LYS A 83 -18.23 7.58 -7.32
CA LYS A 83 -18.90 8.22 -6.15
C LYS A 83 -18.51 7.52 -4.85
N TRP A 84 -18.30 6.21 -4.88
CA TRP A 84 -17.82 5.48 -3.69
C TRP A 84 -16.40 5.86 -3.33
N ILE A 85 -15.50 6.00 -4.31
CA ILE A 85 -14.16 6.52 -4.10
C ILE A 85 -14.21 7.95 -3.54
N SER A 86 -15.07 8.82 -4.10
CA SER A 86 -15.30 10.16 -3.57
C SER A 86 -15.73 10.14 -2.09
N ARG A 87 -16.70 9.26 -1.73
CA ARG A 87 -17.12 9.09 -0.33
C ARG A 87 -15.97 8.63 0.55
N ILE A 88 -15.17 7.63 0.09
CA ILE A 88 -13.99 7.15 0.81
C ILE A 88 -13.07 8.33 1.12
N MET A 89 -12.71 9.12 0.11
CA MET A 89 -11.78 10.25 0.26
C MET A 89 -12.33 11.34 1.18
N PHE A 90 -13.61 11.64 1.07
CA PHE A 90 -14.26 12.63 1.95
C PHE A 90 -14.27 12.16 3.40
N THR A 91 -14.69 10.92 3.67
CA THR A 91 -14.79 10.40 5.04
C THR A 91 -13.42 10.23 5.67
N TRP A 92 -12.44 9.70 4.92
CA TRP A 92 -11.08 9.57 5.43
C TRP A 92 -10.43 10.94 5.66
N GLY A 93 -10.56 11.92 4.71
CA GLY A 93 -10.03 13.26 4.89
C GLY A 93 -10.64 13.98 6.11
N ALA A 94 -11.94 13.82 6.35
CA ALA A 94 -12.60 14.35 7.54
C ALA A 94 -12.08 13.71 8.83
N VAL A 95 -11.87 12.38 8.85
CA VAL A 95 -11.31 11.67 10.01
C VAL A 95 -9.84 12.06 10.24
N SER A 96 -9.05 12.19 9.16
CA SER A 96 -7.67 12.68 9.23
C SER A 96 -7.61 14.09 9.83
N LEU A 97 -8.52 14.97 9.41
CA LEU A 97 -8.66 16.30 10.01
C LEU A 97 -8.99 16.21 11.51
N CYS A 98 -9.88 15.30 11.94
CA CYS A 98 -10.21 15.10 13.34
C CYS A 98 -9.01 14.64 14.17
N MET A 99 -8.04 13.93 13.57
CA MET A 99 -6.80 13.55 14.26
C MET A 99 -6.02 14.75 14.81
N ALA A 100 -6.10 15.91 14.18
CA ALA A 100 -5.44 17.13 14.66
C ALA A 100 -5.96 17.61 16.03
N PHE A 101 -7.12 17.15 16.46
CA PHE A 101 -7.81 17.61 17.67
C PHE A 101 -7.94 16.54 18.76
N VAL A 102 -7.25 15.42 18.64
CA VAL A 102 -7.26 14.34 19.65
C VAL A 102 -6.58 14.81 20.93
N THR A 103 -7.23 14.58 22.05
CA THR A 103 -6.74 14.95 23.40
C THR A 103 -6.66 13.76 24.34
N THR A 104 -7.29 12.62 23.98
CA THR A 104 -7.34 11.42 24.78
C THR A 104 -6.96 10.20 23.97
N GLU A 105 -6.47 9.16 24.65
CA GLU A 105 -6.14 7.87 24.06
C GLU A 105 -7.32 7.24 23.30
N TRP A 106 -8.53 7.31 23.86
CA TRP A 106 -9.72 6.77 23.22
C TRP A 106 -10.08 7.47 21.91
N GLN A 107 -9.97 8.80 21.87
CA GLN A 107 -10.18 9.57 20.64
C GLN A 107 -9.15 9.18 19.56
N PHE A 108 -7.90 8.97 19.96
CA PHE A 108 -6.85 8.50 19.07
C PHE A 108 -7.19 7.15 18.46
N TYR A 109 -7.56 6.15 19.28
CA TYR A 109 -7.95 4.83 18.80
C TYR A 109 -9.17 4.88 17.89
N LEU A 110 -10.19 5.65 18.27
CA LEU A 110 -11.39 5.81 17.47
C LEU A 110 -11.10 6.43 16.09
N CYS A 111 -10.31 7.51 16.05
CA CYS A 111 -9.91 8.13 14.80
C CYS A 111 -9.08 7.16 13.93
N ARG A 112 -8.14 6.42 14.50
CA ARG A 112 -7.34 5.43 13.79
C ARG A 112 -8.18 4.29 13.22
N PHE A 113 -9.12 3.76 14.00
CA PHE A 113 -10.07 2.75 13.53
C PHE A 113 -10.96 3.28 12.41
N LEU A 114 -11.55 4.46 12.59
CA LEU A 114 -12.42 5.09 11.59
C LEU A 114 -11.64 5.46 10.31
N LEU A 115 -10.38 5.86 10.43
CA LEU A 115 -9.52 6.12 9.29
C LEU A 115 -9.34 4.85 8.44
N GLY A 116 -9.01 3.71 9.07
CA GLY A 116 -8.91 2.42 8.40
C GLY A 116 -10.24 1.99 7.78
N ALA A 117 -11.34 2.11 8.51
CA ALA A 117 -12.68 1.79 8.04
C ALA A 117 -13.13 2.67 6.87
N SER A 118 -12.79 3.96 6.87
CA SER A 118 -13.14 4.89 5.80
C SER A 118 -12.32 4.68 4.53
N GLU A 119 -11.03 4.33 4.66
CA GLU A 119 -10.12 4.05 3.53
C GLU A 119 -10.38 2.67 2.91
N ALA A 120 -11.00 1.76 3.65
CA ALA A 120 -11.29 0.40 3.22
C ALA A 120 -12.00 0.37 1.86
N SER A 121 -11.71 -0.66 1.07
CA SER A 121 -12.26 -0.90 -0.27
C SER A 121 -11.78 0.04 -1.40
N LEU A 122 -10.90 1.03 -1.14
CA LEU A 122 -10.39 1.91 -2.19
C LEU A 122 -9.77 1.12 -3.35
N TYR A 123 -8.75 0.32 -3.06
CA TYR A 123 -8.04 -0.45 -4.08
C TYR A 123 -8.90 -1.56 -4.72
N PRO A 124 -9.67 -2.36 -3.97
CA PRO A 124 -10.62 -3.29 -4.57
C PRO A 124 -11.59 -2.63 -5.55
N VAL A 125 -12.14 -1.46 -5.22
CA VAL A 125 -13.06 -0.74 -6.11
C VAL A 125 -12.36 -0.24 -7.37
N ILE A 126 -11.15 0.29 -7.25
CA ILE A 126 -10.34 0.72 -8.41
C ILE A 126 -10.09 -0.46 -9.35
N TYR A 127 -9.57 -1.58 -8.81
CA TYR A 127 -9.10 -2.69 -9.63
C TYR A 127 -10.24 -3.57 -10.18
N SER A 128 -11.33 -3.75 -9.44
CA SER A 128 -12.42 -4.63 -9.83
C SER A 128 -13.62 -3.94 -10.50
N LEU A 129 -13.82 -2.65 -10.24
CA LEU A 129 -15.00 -1.93 -10.74
C LEU A 129 -14.64 -0.80 -11.70
N LEU A 130 -13.65 0.06 -11.37
CA LEU A 130 -13.33 1.21 -12.20
C LEU A 130 -12.47 0.81 -13.41
N PHE A 131 -11.31 0.21 -13.19
CA PHE A 131 -10.36 -0.11 -14.26
C PHE A 131 -10.93 -1.05 -15.33
N PRO A 132 -11.68 -2.13 -15.03
CA PRO A 132 -12.20 -3.01 -16.07
C PRO A 132 -13.13 -2.34 -17.08
N ARG A 133 -13.82 -1.29 -16.65
CA ARG A 133 -14.74 -0.54 -17.53
C ARG A 133 -14.02 0.39 -18.51
N TRP A 134 -12.76 0.73 -18.21
CA TRP A 134 -11.98 1.70 -18.96
C TRP A 134 -10.80 1.12 -19.71
N PHE A 135 -10.28 -0.04 -19.29
CA PHE A 135 -9.01 -0.58 -19.75
C PHE A 135 -9.09 -2.07 -20.04
N THR A 136 -8.39 -2.51 -21.09
CA THR A 136 -8.15 -3.92 -21.38
C THR A 136 -7.30 -4.58 -20.27
N ALA A 137 -7.27 -5.91 -20.23
CA ALA A 137 -6.47 -6.66 -19.26
C ALA A 137 -4.98 -6.27 -19.27
N ALA A 138 -4.40 -6.05 -20.46
CA ALA A 138 -3.00 -5.62 -20.61
C ALA A 138 -2.77 -4.19 -20.09
N GLU A 139 -3.68 -3.26 -20.38
CA GLU A 139 -3.60 -1.88 -19.91
C GLU A 139 -3.80 -1.80 -18.39
N ARG A 140 -4.67 -2.65 -17.81
CA ARG A 140 -4.85 -2.76 -16.35
C ARG A 140 -3.59 -3.23 -15.65
N ALA A 141 -2.86 -4.19 -16.23
CA ALA A 141 -1.59 -4.64 -15.67
C ALA A 141 -0.59 -3.47 -15.55
N ARG A 142 -0.48 -2.62 -16.59
CA ARG A 142 0.33 -1.41 -16.57
C ARG A 142 -0.15 -0.42 -15.49
N ALA A 143 -1.45 -0.15 -15.41
CA ALA A 143 -2.02 0.77 -14.44
C ALA A 143 -1.79 0.28 -13.00
N THR A 144 -1.98 -1.02 -12.74
CA THR A 144 -1.73 -1.63 -11.43
C THR A 144 -0.25 -1.56 -11.04
N SER A 145 0.66 -1.82 -11.98
CA SER A 145 2.11 -1.69 -11.73
C SER A 145 2.48 -0.26 -11.34
N LEU A 146 1.87 0.75 -11.99
CA LEU A 146 2.06 2.15 -11.62
C LEU A 146 1.52 2.42 -10.20
N MET A 147 0.35 1.87 -9.83
CA MET A 147 -0.20 2.02 -8.47
C MET A 147 0.75 1.47 -7.39
N LEU A 148 1.47 0.38 -7.67
CA LEU A 148 2.43 -0.18 -6.71
C LEU A 148 3.63 0.73 -6.42
N THR A 149 3.93 1.69 -7.29
CA THR A 149 4.99 2.69 -7.05
C THR A 149 4.51 3.86 -6.17
N SER A 150 3.21 4.03 -6.01
CA SER A 150 2.63 5.16 -5.26
C SER A 150 3.06 5.17 -3.79
N LEU A 151 3.21 4.02 -3.15
CA LEU A 151 3.64 3.93 -1.76
C LEU A 151 5.08 4.44 -1.57
N LEU A 152 6.01 4.08 -2.46
CA LEU A 152 7.37 4.59 -2.40
C LEU A 152 7.42 6.09 -2.70
N LEU A 153 6.71 6.51 -3.75
CA LEU A 153 6.64 7.93 -4.13
C LEU A 153 5.97 8.77 -3.04
N SER A 154 4.92 8.25 -2.39
CA SER A 154 4.27 8.94 -1.28
C SER A 154 5.23 9.21 -0.12
N THR A 155 6.09 8.25 0.20
CA THR A 155 7.08 8.41 1.26
C THR A 155 8.24 9.32 0.84
N ILE A 156 8.72 9.20 -0.42
CA ILE A 156 9.76 10.09 -0.97
C ILE A 156 9.33 11.56 -0.93
N ILE A 157 8.06 11.83 -1.20
CA ILE A 157 7.48 13.18 -1.21
C ILE A 157 6.98 13.58 0.19
N GLY A 158 6.22 12.70 0.84
CA GLY A 158 5.53 12.98 2.10
C GLY A 158 6.46 13.10 3.30
N ALA A 159 7.51 12.26 3.38
CA ALA A 159 8.42 12.31 4.53
C ALA A 159 9.17 13.65 4.68
N PRO A 160 9.76 14.24 3.62
CA PRO A 160 10.33 15.58 3.71
C PRO A 160 9.30 16.66 4.06
N ILE A 161 8.10 16.60 3.46
CA ILE A 161 7.00 17.55 3.76
C ILE A 161 6.60 17.44 5.23
N ALA A 162 6.34 16.22 5.72
CA ALA A 162 6.00 15.96 7.10
C ALA A 162 7.10 16.47 8.05
N GLY A 163 8.38 16.21 7.73
CA GLY A 163 9.52 16.70 8.51
C GLY A 163 9.54 18.21 8.68
N VAL A 164 9.31 18.95 7.60
CA VAL A 164 9.25 20.44 7.63
C VAL A 164 8.04 20.93 8.42
N LEU A 165 6.85 20.35 8.19
CA LEU A 165 5.63 20.73 8.91
C LEU A 165 5.73 20.48 10.42
N LEU A 166 6.43 19.44 10.83
CA LEU A 166 6.64 19.13 12.26
C LEU A 166 7.64 20.06 12.94
N GLU A 167 8.57 20.64 12.20
CA GLU A 167 9.60 21.52 12.75
C GLU A 167 9.13 22.97 12.88
N HIS A 168 8.22 23.38 12.01
CA HIS A 168 7.74 24.76 11.93
C HIS A 168 6.26 24.83 12.28
N SER A 169 5.87 25.87 13.04
CA SER A 169 4.47 26.21 13.27
C SER A 169 4.09 27.35 12.31
N PHE A 170 3.20 27.07 11.36
CA PHE A 170 2.75 28.07 10.38
C PHE A 170 1.47 28.79 10.83
N PHE A 171 0.64 28.12 11.63
CA PHE A 171 -0.66 28.64 12.07
C PHE A 171 -0.78 28.77 13.58
N GLY A 172 0.32 28.65 14.33
CA GLY A 172 0.33 28.73 15.79
C GLY A 172 -0.21 27.47 16.49
N LEU A 173 -0.34 26.37 15.78
CA LEU A 173 -0.68 25.06 16.31
C LEU A 173 0.58 24.21 16.51
N PHE A 174 0.47 23.06 17.16
CA PHE A 174 1.58 22.11 17.19
C PHE A 174 1.82 21.53 15.81
N GLY A 175 3.06 21.30 15.40
CA GLY A 175 3.42 20.81 14.07
C GLY A 175 2.69 19.53 13.67
N TRP A 176 2.43 18.59 14.61
CA TRP A 176 1.65 17.41 14.33
C TRP A 176 0.16 17.70 14.02
N GLN A 177 -0.42 18.76 14.60
CA GLN A 177 -1.78 19.19 14.27
C GLN A 177 -1.83 19.78 12.86
N GLU A 178 -0.86 20.64 12.54
CA GLU A 178 -0.75 21.23 11.21
C GLU A 178 -0.52 20.15 10.13
N LEU A 179 0.28 19.13 10.43
CA LEU A 179 0.48 17.98 9.54
C LEU A 179 -0.86 17.32 9.17
N PHE A 180 -1.67 16.94 10.15
CA PHE A 180 -2.96 16.29 9.88
C PHE A 180 -3.95 17.23 9.16
N ILE A 181 -3.98 18.50 9.50
CA ILE A 181 -4.84 19.49 8.83
C ILE A 181 -4.44 19.65 7.37
N LEU A 182 -3.15 19.89 7.10
CA LEU A 182 -2.67 20.16 5.74
C LEU A 182 -2.72 18.93 4.84
N GLU A 183 -2.42 17.74 5.37
CA GLU A 183 -2.50 16.50 4.59
C GLU A 183 -3.94 16.03 4.35
N SER A 184 -4.92 16.45 5.16
CA SER A 184 -6.34 16.18 4.92
C SER A 184 -6.92 16.98 3.75
N ILE A 185 -6.40 18.16 3.45
CA ILE A 185 -6.90 19.05 2.39
C ILE A 185 -6.87 18.38 1.01
N PRO A 186 -5.77 17.79 0.54
CA PRO A 186 -5.74 17.09 -0.73
C PRO A 186 -6.81 16.00 -0.84
N ALA A 187 -7.04 15.20 0.21
CA ALA A 187 -8.05 14.15 0.23
C ALA A 187 -9.46 14.76 0.03
N LEU A 188 -9.79 15.81 0.76
CA LEU A 188 -11.08 16.51 0.64
C LEU A 188 -11.26 17.14 -0.75
N CYS A 189 -10.23 17.81 -1.28
CA CYS A 189 -10.27 18.39 -2.63
C CYS A 189 -10.49 17.32 -3.72
N PHE A 190 -9.75 16.22 -3.63
CA PHE A 190 -9.91 15.13 -4.59
C PHE A 190 -11.23 14.39 -4.43
N ALA A 191 -11.86 14.37 -3.25
CA ALA A 191 -13.21 13.85 -3.07
C ALA A 191 -14.22 14.59 -3.98
N PHE A 192 -14.18 15.92 -3.98
CA PHE A 192 -15.01 16.73 -4.88
C PHE A 192 -14.65 16.50 -6.35
N TYR A 193 -13.33 16.47 -6.67
CA TYR A 193 -12.89 16.20 -8.03
C TYR A 193 -13.44 14.86 -8.55
N PHE A 194 -13.32 13.78 -7.77
CA PHE A 194 -13.81 12.46 -8.16
C PHE A 194 -15.33 12.44 -8.34
N PHE A 195 -16.06 13.13 -7.49
CA PHE A 195 -17.52 13.20 -7.57
C PHE A 195 -18.01 13.80 -8.88
N PHE A 196 -17.37 14.86 -9.37
CA PHE A 196 -17.79 15.58 -10.54
C PHE A 196 -17.09 15.16 -11.83
N ALA A 197 -15.79 14.90 -11.79
CA ALA A 197 -14.94 14.73 -12.98
C ALA A 197 -14.78 13.27 -13.43
N VAL A 198 -14.62 12.34 -12.48
CA VAL A 198 -14.40 10.93 -12.82
C VAL A 198 -15.71 10.21 -13.04
N LYS A 199 -15.86 9.57 -14.21
CA LYS A 199 -17.05 8.83 -14.60
C LYS A 199 -16.84 7.33 -14.43
N ASP A 200 -17.91 6.62 -14.07
CA ASP A 200 -17.89 5.17 -13.86
C ASP A 200 -17.71 4.39 -15.16
N ARG A 201 -18.29 4.90 -16.24
CA ARG A 201 -18.40 4.21 -17.52
C ARG A 201 -18.13 5.15 -18.68
N PRO A 202 -17.63 4.62 -19.81
CA PRO A 202 -17.36 5.40 -21.01
C PRO A 202 -18.57 6.14 -21.57
N ASP A 203 -19.78 5.54 -21.50
CA ASP A 203 -21.02 6.15 -21.97
C ASP A 203 -21.37 7.49 -21.29
N GLN A 204 -20.91 7.67 -20.04
CA GLN A 204 -21.11 8.90 -19.25
C GLN A 204 -20.06 10.00 -19.54
N ALA A 205 -19.02 9.70 -20.32
CA ALA A 205 -17.92 10.60 -20.55
C ALA A 205 -18.18 11.54 -21.72
N SER A 206 -18.35 12.83 -21.44
CA SER A 206 -18.58 13.87 -22.47
C SER A 206 -17.37 14.15 -23.37
N TRP A 207 -16.19 13.72 -22.97
CA TRP A 207 -14.92 13.91 -23.69
C TRP A 207 -14.59 12.77 -24.65
N LEU A 208 -15.43 11.75 -24.78
CA LEU A 208 -15.35 10.68 -25.76
C LEU A 208 -16.30 10.92 -26.91
N THR A 209 -15.90 10.52 -28.12
CA THR A 209 -16.79 10.40 -29.27
C THR A 209 -17.72 9.19 -29.11
N ASP A 210 -18.82 9.15 -29.83
CA ASP A 210 -19.77 8.03 -29.70
C ASP A 210 -19.15 6.71 -30.18
N ALA A 211 -18.31 6.73 -31.21
CA ALA A 211 -17.54 5.55 -31.64
C ALA A 211 -16.58 5.04 -30.58
N GLU A 212 -15.91 5.94 -29.84
CA GLU A 212 -15.01 5.57 -28.74
C GLU A 212 -15.79 4.99 -27.54
N LYS A 213 -16.98 5.54 -27.24
CA LYS A 213 -17.86 5.00 -26.19
C LYS A 213 -18.33 3.60 -26.54
N GLU A 214 -18.77 3.39 -27.77
CA GLU A 214 -19.20 2.08 -28.26
C GLU A 214 -18.06 1.06 -28.20
N TYR A 215 -16.87 1.42 -28.69
CA TYR A 215 -15.69 0.56 -28.63
C TYR A 215 -15.36 0.10 -27.21
N LEU A 216 -15.28 1.04 -26.25
CA LEU A 216 -14.92 0.71 -24.86
C LEU A 216 -16.04 -0.09 -24.15
N THR A 217 -17.30 0.20 -24.48
CA THR A 217 -18.45 -0.54 -23.89
C THR A 217 -18.49 -1.97 -24.41
N THR A 218 -18.29 -2.17 -25.72
CA THR A 218 -18.23 -3.50 -26.34
C THR A 218 -17.07 -4.31 -25.79
N MET A 219 -15.86 -3.72 -25.71
CA MET A 219 -14.69 -4.34 -25.09
C MET A 219 -14.98 -4.86 -23.68
N TYR A 220 -15.64 -4.04 -22.85
CA TYR A 220 -16.00 -4.44 -21.47
C TYR A 220 -17.04 -5.56 -21.46
N GLN A 221 -18.07 -5.50 -22.33
CA GLN A 221 -19.11 -6.52 -22.41
C GLN A 221 -18.56 -7.88 -22.84
N GLU A 222 -17.68 -7.90 -23.86
CA GLU A 222 -17.02 -9.12 -24.33
C GLU A 222 -16.16 -9.76 -23.24
N GLU A 223 -15.44 -8.95 -22.47
CA GLU A 223 -14.63 -9.47 -21.35
C GLU A 223 -15.52 -10.04 -20.25
N GLN A 224 -16.62 -9.38 -19.90
CA GLN A 224 -17.58 -9.86 -18.92
C GLN A 224 -18.25 -11.18 -19.37
N ALA A 225 -18.61 -11.30 -20.64
CA ALA A 225 -19.17 -12.53 -21.17
C ALA A 225 -18.19 -13.72 -21.08
N LYS A 226 -16.91 -13.48 -21.36
CA LYS A 226 -15.84 -14.50 -21.17
C LYS A 226 -15.69 -14.90 -19.71
N MET A 227 -15.77 -13.94 -18.77
CA MET A 227 -15.66 -14.23 -17.34
C MET A 227 -16.85 -15.02 -16.78
N GLN A 228 -18.08 -14.77 -17.28
CA GLN A 228 -19.28 -15.47 -16.84
C GLN A 228 -19.29 -16.96 -17.24
N SER A 229 -18.59 -17.34 -18.30
CA SER A 229 -18.48 -18.70 -18.78
C SER A 229 -17.56 -19.60 -17.93
N VAL A 230 -16.79 -19.02 -17.01
CA VAL A 230 -15.83 -19.72 -16.15
C VAL A 230 -16.51 -20.14 -14.83
N LYS A 231 -16.34 -21.41 -14.45
CA LYS A 231 -16.91 -22.03 -13.25
C LYS A 231 -16.60 -21.20 -11.99
N LYS A 232 -17.61 -20.78 -11.23
CA LYS A 232 -17.44 -20.01 -10.00
C LYS A 232 -16.82 -20.89 -8.91
N TYR A 233 -15.63 -20.52 -8.49
CA TYR A 233 -14.98 -21.10 -7.31
C TYR A 233 -15.47 -20.34 -6.06
N THR A 234 -15.81 -21.03 -5.00
CA THR A 234 -16.30 -20.38 -3.79
C THR A 234 -15.15 -19.89 -2.92
N VAL A 235 -15.37 -18.78 -2.20
CA VAL A 235 -14.41 -18.24 -1.23
C VAL A 235 -14.03 -19.31 -0.19
N PHE A 236 -14.98 -20.17 0.19
CA PHE A 236 -14.75 -21.27 1.14
C PHE A 236 -13.69 -22.26 0.63
N GLN A 237 -13.64 -22.53 -0.66
CA GLN A 237 -12.62 -23.41 -1.25
C GLN A 237 -11.21 -22.81 -1.17
N ALA A 238 -11.08 -21.48 -1.18
CA ALA A 238 -9.80 -20.81 -0.97
C ALA A 238 -9.25 -21.01 0.46
N PHE A 239 -10.11 -21.07 1.47
CA PHE A 239 -9.73 -21.33 2.87
C PHE A 239 -9.22 -22.74 3.12
N THR A 240 -9.50 -23.69 2.25
CA THR A 240 -9.09 -25.10 2.39
C THR A 240 -7.91 -25.48 1.49
N ASP A 241 -7.52 -24.60 0.56
CA ASP A 241 -6.38 -24.87 -0.34
C ASP A 241 -5.05 -24.58 0.36
N ALA A 242 -4.25 -25.64 0.58
CA ALA A 242 -2.95 -25.55 1.24
C ALA A 242 -1.96 -24.59 0.54
N LYS A 243 -2.08 -24.39 -0.79
CA LYS A 243 -1.24 -23.43 -1.52
C LYS A 243 -1.66 -22.00 -1.19
N VAL A 244 -2.96 -21.73 -1.13
CA VAL A 244 -3.49 -20.41 -0.75
C VAL A 244 -3.11 -20.09 0.68
N LEU A 245 -3.28 -21.02 1.63
CA LEU A 245 -2.89 -20.84 3.02
C LEU A 245 -1.38 -20.57 3.17
N LYS A 246 -0.55 -21.27 2.37
CA LYS A 246 0.89 -20.98 2.34
C LYS A 246 1.18 -19.58 1.84
N LEU A 247 0.52 -19.11 0.79
CA LEU A 247 0.66 -17.73 0.29
C LEU A 247 0.19 -16.71 1.33
N CYS A 248 -0.90 -16.99 2.06
CA CYS A 248 -1.36 -16.18 3.19
C CYS A 248 -0.29 -16.06 4.28
N LEU A 249 0.32 -17.18 4.68
CA LEU A 249 1.37 -17.18 5.69
C LEU A 249 2.61 -16.40 5.24
N ILE A 250 3.08 -16.61 4.01
CA ILE A 250 4.22 -15.89 3.45
C ILE A 250 3.95 -14.38 3.48
N TYR A 251 2.78 -13.97 3.00
CA TYR A 251 2.45 -12.55 2.91
C TYR A 251 2.22 -11.93 4.30
N PHE A 252 1.61 -12.64 5.23
CA PHE A 252 1.49 -12.22 6.63
C PHE A 252 2.87 -11.95 7.26
N LEU A 253 3.79 -12.92 7.19
CA LEU A 253 5.13 -12.78 7.76
C LEU A 253 5.90 -11.61 7.14
N TRP A 254 5.80 -11.43 5.84
CA TRP A 254 6.40 -10.29 5.16
C TRP A 254 5.82 -8.95 5.64
N VAL A 255 4.50 -8.85 5.70
CA VAL A 255 3.78 -7.61 6.02
C VAL A 255 3.94 -7.22 7.48
N VAL A 256 4.20 -8.17 8.40
CA VAL A 256 4.63 -7.86 9.77
C VAL A 256 5.90 -7.01 9.77
N GLY A 257 6.93 -7.45 9.06
CA GLY A 257 8.18 -6.69 8.91
C GLY A 257 7.98 -5.36 8.19
N PHE A 258 7.15 -5.36 7.13
CA PHE A 258 6.83 -4.18 6.35
C PHE A 258 6.26 -3.03 7.20
N TRP A 259 5.14 -3.25 7.90
CA TRP A 259 4.49 -2.20 8.67
C TRP A 259 5.19 -1.92 10.00
N GLY A 260 5.84 -2.92 10.61
CA GLY A 260 6.71 -2.70 11.76
C GLY A 260 7.83 -1.71 11.41
N PHE A 261 8.50 -1.91 10.27
CA PHE A 261 9.53 -1.00 9.77
C PHE A 261 8.97 0.40 9.50
N TYR A 262 7.87 0.52 8.74
CA TYR A 262 7.31 1.81 8.35
C TYR A 262 6.88 2.68 9.53
N PHE A 263 6.17 2.12 10.49
CA PHE A 263 5.64 2.90 11.61
C PHE A 263 6.70 3.29 12.63
N TRP A 264 7.80 2.55 12.71
CA TRP A 264 8.83 2.82 13.72
C TRP A 264 10.11 3.45 13.19
N MET A 265 10.37 3.40 11.88
CA MET A 265 11.58 3.93 11.25
C MET A 265 11.85 5.40 11.60
N PRO A 266 10.88 6.36 11.57
CA PRO A 266 11.16 7.74 11.93
C PRO A 266 11.60 7.88 13.38
N THR A 267 10.96 7.15 14.33
CA THR A 267 11.31 7.15 15.74
C THR A 267 12.72 6.61 15.97
N VAL A 268 13.07 5.49 15.33
CA VAL A 268 14.40 4.88 15.46
C VAL A 268 15.48 5.82 14.92
N LEU A 269 15.27 6.41 13.75
CA LEU A 269 16.19 7.40 13.20
C LEU A 269 16.36 8.60 14.13
N LYS A 270 15.27 9.10 14.73
CA LYS A 270 15.31 10.20 15.70
C LYS A 270 16.14 9.85 16.90
N ASN A 271 15.92 8.67 17.49
CA ASN A 271 16.64 8.21 18.68
C ASN A 271 18.14 8.02 18.43
N LEU A 272 18.50 7.49 17.25
CA LEU A 272 19.91 7.27 16.88
C LEU A 272 20.65 8.58 16.54
N SER A 273 20.00 9.51 15.87
CA SER A 273 20.65 10.68 15.31
C SER A 273 20.54 11.94 16.18
N GLY A 274 19.43 12.07 16.91
CA GLY A 274 19.05 13.35 17.54
C GLY A 274 18.69 14.45 16.53
N TRP A 275 18.65 14.16 15.23
CA TRP A 275 18.40 15.13 14.17
C TRP A 275 17.05 15.81 14.29
N SER A 276 16.90 16.99 13.65
CA SER A 276 15.62 17.67 13.51
C SER A 276 14.64 16.82 12.68
N THR A 277 13.35 17.09 12.81
CA THR A 277 12.30 16.38 12.08
C THR A 277 12.43 16.56 10.56
N SER A 278 12.88 17.74 10.10
CA SER A 278 13.16 18.00 8.68
C SER A 278 14.29 17.11 8.14
N LEU A 279 15.39 16.98 8.89
CA LEU A 279 16.50 16.11 8.48
C LEU A 279 16.09 14.63 8.45
N ILE A 280 15.27 14.19 9.41
CA ILE A 280 14.73 12.82 9.44
C ILE A 280 13.83 12.57 8.24
N GLY A 281 12.91 13.48 7.93
CA GLY A 281 12.05 13.39 6.76
C GLY A 281 12.86 13.28 5.46
N GLY A 282 13.89 14.12 5.30
CA GLY A 282 14.81 14.06 4.16
C GLY A 282 15.60 12.74 4.10
N ALA A 283 16.10 12.26 5.23
CA ALA A 283 16.86 11.01 5.32
C ALA A 283 16.04 9.78 4.95
N ILE A 284 14.75 9.76 5.29
CA ILE A 284 13.82 8.67 4.96
C ILE A 284 13.56 8.56 3.46
N ALA A 285 13.64 9.66 2.72
CA ALA A 285 13.48 9.62 1.26
C ALA A 285 14.59 8.81 0.57
N ILE A 286 15.81 8.79 1.11
CA ILE A 286 16.96 8.09 0.50
C ILE A 286 16.71 6.57 0.38
N PRO A 287 16.39 5.82 1.44
CA PRO A 287 16.11 4.40 1.33
C PRO A 287 14.91 4.09 0.43
N MET A 288 13.90 4.98 0.39
CA MET A 288 12.73 4.78 -0.47
C MET A 288 13.09 5.00 -1.95
N MET A 289 13.95 5.96 -2.28
CA MET A 289 14.49 6.11 -3.65
C MET A 289 15.30 4.90 -4.07
N ALA A 290 16.18 4.39 -3.20
CA ALA A 290 16.93 3.17 -3.48
C ALA A 290 16.01 1.97 -3.71
N ALA A 291 14.98 1.80 -2.86
CA ALA A 291 13.99 0.75 -3.01
C ALA A 291 13.20 0.86 -4.33
N LEU A 292 12.82 2.08 -4.74
CA LEU A 292 12.13 2.32 -6.00
C LEU A 292 12.96 1.89 -7.21
N VAL A 293 14.24 2.29 -7.25
CA VAL A 293 15.15 1.89 -8.34
C VAL A 293 15.28 0.38 -8.41
N VAL A 294 15.55 -0.28 -7.27
CA VAL A 294 15.73 -1.73 -7.22
C VAL A 294 14.42 -2.47 -7.54
N GLN A 295 13.26 -1.94 -7.13
CA GLN A 295 11.94 -2.50 -7.50
C GLN A 295 11.74 -2.53 -9.03
N LEU A 296 12.13 -1.47 -9.74
CA LEU A 296 12.03 -1.42 -11.20
C LEU A 296 12.98 -2.43 -11.85
N VAL A 297 14.22 -2.52 -11.35
CA VAL A 297 15.22 -3.49 -11.84
C VAL A 297 14.75 -4.93 -11.62
N ILE A 298 14.30 -5.27 -10.41
CA ILE A 298 13.81 -6.61 -10.07
C ILE A 298 12.56 -6.96 -10.88
N GLY A 299 11.64 -6.03 -11.08
CA GLY A 299 10.47 -6.23 -11.92
C GLY A 299 10.84 -6.56 -13.37
N HIS A 300 11.84 -5.86 -13.92
CA HIS A 300 12.36 -6.12 -15.26
C HIS A 300 13.09 -7.46 -15.34
N THR A 301 14.04 -7.73 -14.46
CA THR A 301 14.84 -8.97 -14.48
C THR A 301 14.00 -10.21 -14.23
N ALA A 302 13.01 -10.15 -13.32
CA ALA A 302 12.06 -11.23 -13.11
C ALA A 302 11.20 -11.53 -14.34
N THR A 303 10.89 -10.51 -15.14
CA THR A 303 10.16 -10.67 -16.41
C THR A 303 11.04 -11.32 -17.47
N VAL A 304 12.28 -10.89 -17.62
CA VAL A 304 13.24 -11.39 -18.62
C VAL A 304 13.65 -12.83 -18.33
N THR A 305 13.93 -13.14 -17.05
CA THR A 305 14.37 -14.48 -16.64
C THR A 305 13.22 -15.48 -16.48
N GLY A 306 11.98 -14.98 -16.32
CA GLY A 306 10.82 -15.79 -15.96
C GLY A 306 10.85 -16.35 -14.53
N ASP A 307 11.90 -16.07 -13.77
CA ASP A 307 12.07 -16.55 -12.40
C ASP A 307 11.54 -15.54 -11.39
N LYS A 308 10.48 -15.90 -10.71
CA LYS A 308 9.83 -15.06 -9.70
C LYS A 308 10.27 -15.42 -8.27
N VAL A 309 10.52 -16.70 -8.05
CA VAL A 309 10.77 -17.27 -6.71
C VAL A 309 12.08 -16.77 -6.13
N TRP A 310 13.17 -16.87 -6.92
CA TRP A 310 14.49 -16.41 -6.47
C TRP A 310 14.58 -14.89 -6.32
N HIS A 311 13.85 -14.14 -7.15
CA HIS A 311 13.78 -12.68 -7.01
C HIS A 311 13.09 -12.27 -5.70
N VAL A 312 11.97 -12.93 -5.33
CA VAL A 312 11.29 -12.66 -4.06
C VAL A 312 12.13 -13.12 -2.87
N PHE A 313 12.72 -14.34 -2.93
CA PHE A 313 13.59 -14.85 -1.88
C PHE A 313 14.80 -13.93 -1.65
N GLY A 314 15.50 -13.56 -2.72
CA GLY A 314 16.68 -12.70 -2.64
C GLY A 314 16.37 -11.33 -2.03
N ALA A 315 15.26 -10.69 -2.47
CA ALA A 315 14.85 -9.42 -1.91
C ALA A 315 14.52 -9.54 -0.41
N LEU A 316 13.69 -10.52 0.00
CA LEU A 316 13.34 -10.72 1.41
C LEU A 316 14.57 -11.03 2.27
N THR A 317 15.53 -11.79 1.74
CA THR A 317 16.80 -12.09 2.44
C THR A 317 17.63 -10.81 2.64
N VAL A 318 17.74 -9.95 1.63
CA VAL A 318 18.42 -8.64 1.76
C VAL A 318 17.75 -7.79 2.82
N GLY A 319 16.42 -7.74 2.85
CA GLY A 319 15.67 -7.02 3.88
C GLY A 319 15.87 -7.61 5.28
N ALA A 320 15.88 -8.94 5.41
CA ALA A 320 16.13 -9.61 6.67
C ALA A 320 17.56 -9.33 7.19
N ILE A 321 18.57 -9.29 6.31
CA ILE A 321 19.94 -8.91 6.67
C ILE A 321 19.97 -7.44 7.13
N GLY A 322 19.34 -6.52 6.40
CA GLY A 322 19.27 -5.11 6.77
C GLY A 322 18.65 -4.91 8.16
N LEU A 323 17.49 -5.54 8.42
CA LEU A 323 16.83 -5.48 9.72
C LEU A 323 17.65 -6.16 10.82
N GLY A 324 18.14 -7.36 10.57
CA GLY A 324 18.88 -8.14 11.58
C GLY A 324 20.22 -7.54 12.00
N LEU A 325 20.84 -6.76 11.10
CA LEU A 325 22.10 -6.05 11.41
C LEU A 325 21.85 -4.63 11.96
N SER A 326 20.63 -4.09 11.88
CA SER A 326 20.30 -2.73 12.35
C SER A 326 20.68 -2.46 13.82
N PRO A 327 20.53 -3.38 14.76
CA PRO A 327 20.98 -3.17 16.15
C PRO A 327 22.49 -2.93 16.31
N PHE A 328 23.32 -3.35 15.35
CA PHE A 328 24.76 -3.15 15.38
C PHE A 328 25.20 -1.82 14.71
N ALA A 329 24.26 -0.96 14.35
CA ALA A 329 24.57 0.32 13.73
C ALA A 329 25.03 1.34 14.77
N HIS A 330 26.37 1.50 14.92
CA HIS A 330 26.95 2.44 15.87
C HIS A 330 27.16 3.86 15.31
N ASN A 331 26.90 4.06 14.04
CA ASN A 331 26.96 5.39 13.40
C ASN A 331 25.86 5.54 12.35
N MET A 332 25.52 6.81 12.05
CA MET A 332 24.40 7.13 11.17
C MET A 332 24.59 6.62 9.72
N GLY A 333 25.84 6.59 9.23
CA GLY A 333 26.12 6.08 7.87
C GLY A 333 25.76 4.60 7.73
N VAL A 334 26.19 3.78 8.70
CA VAL A 334 25.85 2.35 8.78
C VAL A 334 24.34 2.17 8.98
N ALA A 335 23.72 2.96 9.86
CA ALA A 335 22.27 2.90 10.09
C ALA A 335 21.49 3.17 8.79
N LEU A 336 21.80 4.25 8.07
CA LEU A 336 21.14 4.57 6.80
C LEU A 336 21.38 3.49 5.74
N PHE A 337 22.58 2.92 5.65
CA PHE A 337 22.87 1.82 4.74
C PHE A 337 22.01 0.59 5.05
N LEU A 338 21.89 0.19 6.32
CA LEU A 338 21.07 -0.94 6.73
C LEU A 338 19.58 -0.68 6.55
N ILE A 339 19.12 0.56 6.76
CA ILE A 339 17.77 0.98 6.46
C ILE A 339 17.51 0.92 4.94
N CYS A 340 18.49 1.29 4.10
CA CYS A 340 18.36 1.11 2.65
C CYS A 340 18.21 -0.37 2.26
N LEU A 341 19.02 -1.27 2.83
CA LEU A 341 18.87 -2.71 2.60
C LEU A 341 17.51 -3.22 3.04
N SER A 342 17.04 -2.77 4.20
CA SER A 342 15.70 -3.11 4.73
C SER A 342 14.60 -2.65 3.79
N ALA A 343 14.63 -1.39 3.37
CA ALA A 343 13.65 -0.81 2.46
C ALA A 343 13.65 -1.52 1.09
N ILE A 344 14.84 -1.79 0.53
CA ILE A 344 14.99 -2.57 -0.71
C ILE A 344 14.34 -3.94 -0.56
N GLY A 345 14.68 -4.67 0.50
CA GLY A 345 14.15 -6.01 0.72
C GLY A 345 12.64 -6.05 0.90
N ILE A 346 12.09 -5.06 1.59
CA ILE A 346 10.66 -4.93 1.83
C ILE A 346 9.89 -4.65 0.54
N HIS A 347 10.42 -3.81 -0.36
CA HIS A 347 9.67 -3.29 -1.50
C HIS A 347 10.00 -3.93 -2.83
N ALA A 348 11.26 -4.29 -3.06
CA ALA A 348 11.78 -4.57 -4.39
C ALA A 348 11.05 -5.70 -5.14
N SER A 349 10.56 -6.69 -4.43
CA SER A 349 9.84 -7.82 -5.03
C SER A 349 8.33 -7.75 -4.92
N MET A 350 7.76 -6.65 -4.41
CA MET A 350 6.31 -6.53 -4.20
C MET A 350 5.51 -6.72 -5.52
N GLY A 351 5.97 -6.11 -6.60
CA GLY A 351 5.35 -6.29 -7.92
C GLY A 351 5.44 -7.72 -8.43
N VAL A 352 6.59 -8.37 -8.24
CA VAL A 352 6.80 -9.76 -8.64
C VAL A 352 5.94 -10.71 -7.80
N TRP A 353 5.83 -10.46 -6.49
CA TRP A 353 5.00 -11.25 -5.59
C TRP A 353 3.56 -11.39 -6.09
N TRP A 354 2.91 -10.28 -6.45
CA TRP A 354 1.51 -10.31 -6.89
C TRP A 354 1.28 -11.05 -8.22
N THR A 355 2.35 -11.37 -8.95
CA THR A 355 2.26 -12.24 -10.13
C THR A 355 2.33 -13.72 -9.78
N ILE A 356 2.78 -14.11 -8.58
CA ILE A 356 2.89 -15.52 -8.17
C ILE A 356 1.52 -16.18 -7.98
N PRO A 357 0.57 -15.61 -7.20
CA PRO A 357 -0.75 -16.19 -7.03
C PRO A 357 -1.47 -16.47 -8.37
N THR A 358 -1.30 -15.59 -9.36
CA THR A 358 -1.93 -15.73 -10.68
C THR A 358 -1.36 -16.89 -11.52
N THR A 359 -0.22 -17.47 -11.14
CA THR A 359 0.33 -18.65 -11.81
C THR A 359 -0.32 -19.96 -11.35
N PHE A 360 -0.88 -19.98 -10.15
CA PHE A 360 -1.51 -21.16 -9.55
C PHE A 360 -3.03 -21.10 -9.58
N LEU A 361 -3.56 -19.89 -9.61
CA LEU A 361 -4.98 -19.61 -9.45
C LEU A 361 -5.51 -18.99 -10.74
N SER A 362 -6.56 -19.55 -11.29
CA SER A 362 -7.20 -19.09 -12.52
C SER A 362 -8.70 -18.85 -12.30
N GLY A 363 -9.28 -17.99 -13.12
CA GLY A 363 -10.70 -17.70 -13.09
C GLY A 363 -11.18 -17.00 -11.80
N PRO A 364 -12.44 -17.16 -11.41
CA PRO A 364 -13.03 -16.53 -10.23
C PRO A 364 -12.38 -16.92 -8.90
N ALA A 365 -11.75 -18.11 -8.84
CA ALA A 365 -10.98 -18.57 -7.68
C ALA A 365 -9.79 -17.66 -7.37
N ALA A 366 -9.13 -17.15 -8.40
CA ALA A 366 -7.98 -16.25 -8.24
C ALA A 366 -8.36 -14.99 -7.46
N ALA A 367 -9.50 -14.38 -7.76
CA ALA A 367 -9.94 -13.15 -7.11
C ALA A 367 -10.20 -13.35 -5.61
N GLY A 368 -10.92 -14.43 -5.23
CA GLY A 368 -11.19 -14.77 -3.83
C GLY A 368 -9.93 -15.11 -3.05
N SER A 369 -9.00 -15.86 -3.67
CA SER A 369 -7.73 -16.21 -3.03
C SER A 369 -6.80 -15.01 -2.89
N ILE A 370 -6.72 -14.13 -3.88
CA ILE A 370 -5.95 -12.88 -3.79
C ILE A 370 -6.50 -11.98 -2.69
N ALA A 371 -7.83 -11.88 -2.57
CA ALA A 371 -8.46 -11.13 -1.48
C ALA A 371 -8.11 -11.71 -0.11
N LEU A 372 -8.14 -13.05 0.05
CA LEU A 372 -7.74 -13.71 1.29
C LEU A 372 -6.28 -13.47 1.63
N ILE A 373 -5.37 -13.59 0.65
CA ILE A 373 -3.94 -13.30 0.84
C ILE A 373 -3.74 -11.85 1.30
N ASN A 374 -4.43 -10.89 0.67
CA ASN A 374 -4.36 -9.48 1.06
C ASN A 374 -4.90 -9.24 2.48
N SER A 375 -6.02 -9.87 2.84
CA SER A 375 -6.59 -9.78 4.18
C SER A 375 -5.64 -10.35 5.25
N CYS A 376 -4.98 -11.46 4.97
CA CYS A 376 -3.94 -12.02 5.86
C CYS A 376 -2.75 -11.05 6.01
N GLY A 377 -2.35 -10.37 4.92
CA GLY A 377 -1.36 -9.31 4.99
C GLY A 377 -1.79 -8.15 5.91
N ASN A 378 -3.05 -7.72 5.81
CA ASN A 378 -3.58 -6.67 6.68
C ASN A 378 -3.54 -7.05 8.16
N LEU A 379 -3.72 -8.34 8.52
CA LEU A 379 -3.46 -8.82 9.88
C LEU A 379 -2.00 -8.65 10.29
N GLY A 380 -1.04 -8.86 9.36
CA GLY A 380 0.37 -8.55 9.59
C GLY A 380 0.61 -7.07 9.88
N GLY A 381 -0.15 -6.19 9.22
CA GLY A 381 -0.14 -4.75 9.48
C GLY A 381 -0.64 -4.37 10.88
N MET A 382 -1.59 -5.12 11.41
CA MET A 382 -2.00 -4.97 12.81
C MET A 382 -0.94 -5.51 13.77
N PHE A 383 -0.34 -6.64 13.46
CA PHE A 383 0.61 -7.32 14.36
C PHE A 383 1.97 -6.61 14.44
N GLY A 384 2.54 -6.17 13.31
CA GLY A 384 3.89 -5.61 13.23
C GLY A 384 4.14 -4.41 14.13
N PRO A 385 3.36 -3.31 14.03
CA PRO A 385 3.53 -2.13 14.89
C PRO A 385 3.31 -2.45 16.38
N ASN A 386 2.34 -3.31 16.72
CA ASN A 386 2.09 -3.74 18.09
C ASN A 386 3.23 -4.56 18.67
N MET A 387 3.79 -5.49 17.92
CA MET A 387 4.96 -6.28 18.31
C MET A 387 6.16 -5.37 18.64
N MET A 388 6.43 -4.39 17.78
CA MET A 388 7.52 -3.42 18.02
C MET A 388 7.27 -2.58 19.28
N ALA A 389 6.02 -2.15 19.50
CA ALA A 389 5.64 -1.41 20.70
C ALA A 389 5.84 -2.23 21.96
N TRP A 390 5.35 -3.47 21.97
CA TRP A 390 5.49 -4.38 23.08
C TRP A 390 6.96 -4.66 23.41
N VAL A 391 7.78 -4.96 22.40
CA VAL A 391 9.21 -5.18 22.60
C VAL A 391 9.88 -3.95 23.20
N GLN A 392 9.60 -2.76 22.70
CA GLN A 392 10.17 -1.53 23.25
C GLN A 392 9.76 -1.29 24.71
N ALA A 393 8.49 -1.56 25.04
CA ALA A 393 7.99 -1.38 26.41
C ALA A 393 8.67 -2.33 27.42
N GLU A 394 8.82 -3.61 27.03
CA GLU A 394 9.39 -4.63 27.91
C GLU A 394 10.92 -4.55 28.03
N THR A 395 11.61 -4.17 26.94
CA THR A 395 13.08 -4.22 26.88
C THR A 395 13.77 -2.85 26.94
N GLY A 396 13.03 -1.77 26.76
CA GLY A 396 13.56 -0.41 26.59
C GLY A 396 14.30 -0.20 25.27
N SER A 397 14.35 -1.20 24.36
CA SER A 397 15.07 -1.15 23.09
C SER A 397 14.20 -1.68 21.93
N PHE A 398 14.54 -1.31 20.71
CA PHE A 398 13.93 -1.86 19.48
C PHE A 398 14.65 -3.11 18.96
N ASP A 399 15.78 -3.50 19.51
CA ASP A 399 16.69 -4.51 18.96
C ASP A 399 16.00 -5.86 18.73
N MET A 400 15.31 -6.36 19.75
CA MET A 400 14.56 -7.62 19.64
C MET A 400 13.44 -7.53 18.58
N GLY A 401 12.81 -6.38 18.44
CA GLY A 401 11.81 -6.13 17.40
C GLY A 401 12.40 -6.23 16.00
N TYR A 402 13.61 -5.68 15.79
CA TYR A 402 14.34 -5.83 14.54
C TYR A 402 14.72 -7.28 14.24
N TYR A 403 15.17 -8.05 15.23
CA TYR A 403 15.46 -9.48 15.06
C TYR A 403 14.21 -10.28 14.72
N LEU A 404 13.08 -10.00 15.37
CA LEU A 404 11.81 -10.66 15.05
C LEU A 404 11.33 -10.32 13.61
N MET A 405 11.38 -9.06 13.22
CA MET A 405 11.03 -8.67 11.83
C MET A 405 11.96 -9.34 10.82
N ALA A 406 13.27 -9.40 11.10
CA ALA A 406 14.24 -10.07 10.24
C ALA A 406 13.94 -11.57 10.13
N ALA A 407 13.64 -12.24 11.25
CA ALA A 407 13.29 -13.65 11.27
C ALA A 407 12.00 -13.92 10.46
N PHE A 408 10.96 -13.09 10.62
CA PHE A 408 9.72 -13.23 9.87
C PHE A 408 9.94 -13.02 8.37
N MET A 409 10.70 -12.02 7.96
CA MET A 409 11.01 -11.80 6.56
C MET A 409 11.86 -12.93 5.96
N PHE A 410 12.85 -13.43 6.70
CA PHE A 410 13.66 -14.56 6.26
C PHE A 410 12.84 -15.83 6.13
N CYS A 411 11.98 -16.14 7.12
CA CYS A 411 11.04 -17.27 7.06
C CYS A 411 10.09 -17.15 5.86
N ALA A 412 9.56 -15.94 5.59
CA ALA A 412 8.74 -15.70 4.40
C ALA A 412 9.53 -16.03 3.13
N GLY A 413 10.78 -15.58 3.04
CA GLY A 413 11.68 -15.87 1.91
C GLY A 413 11.91 -17.37 1.72
N VAL A 414 12.25 -18.11 2.79
CA VAL A 414 12.43 -19.55 2.75
C VAL A 414 11.15 -20.27 2.32
N LEU A 415 10.00 -19.84 2.82
CA LEU A 415 8.71 -20.42 2.41
C LEU A 415 8.43 -20.16 0.92
N VAL A 416 8.84 -19.03 0.36
CA VAL A 416 8.71 -18.75 -1.09
C VAL A 416 9.46 -19.80 -1.90
N LEU A 417 10.65 -20.25 -1.49
CA LEU A 417 11.41 -21.31 -2.20
C LEU A 417 10.67 -22.64 -2.28
N THR A 418 9.72 -22.87 -1.37
CA THR A 418 8.89 -24.09 -1.39
C THR A 418 7.72 -24.02 -2.36
N LEU A 419 7.51 -22.88 -3.03
CA LEU A 419 6.50 -22.70 -4.05
C LEU A 419 6.99 -23.33 -5.36
N LYS A 420 6.62 -24.61 -5.59
CA LYS A 420 6.91 -25.29 -6.85
C LYS A 420 6.02 -24.73 -7.95
N TYR A 421 6.56 -23.95 -8.86
CA TYR A 421 5.89 -23.63 -10.11
C TYR A 421 6.79 -24.04 -11.29
N LYS A 422 6.18 -24.62 -12.35
CA LYS A 422 6.90 -24.89 -13.59
C LYS A 422 7.14 -23.54 -14.28
N VAL A 423 8.40 -23.16 -14.45
CA VAL A 423 8.76 -22.14 -15.43
C VAL A 423 8.31 -22.70 -16.77
N ASN A 424 7.24 -22.19 -17.34
CA ASN A 424 6.89 -22.53 -18.73
C ASN A 424 8.09 -22.11 -19.59
N GLY A 425 8.69 -23.11 -20.22
CA GLY A 425 9.98 -23.01 -20.82
C GLY A 425 10.16 -21.73 -21.63
N ALA A 426 11.26 -21.05 -21.39
CA ALA A 426 11.85 -20.20 -22.39
C ALA A 426 11.96 -21.04 -23.65
N ALA A 427 11.21 -20.67 -24.69
CA ALA A 427 11.44 -21.21 -26.01
C ALA A 427 12.93 -20.97 -26.30
N LYS A 428 13.72 -22.04 -26.37
CA LYS A 428 15.03 -21.98 -26.98
C LYS A 428 14.80 -21.36 -28.36
N LYS A 429 15.26 -20.17 -28.57
CA LYS A 429 15.51 -19.65 -29.91
C LYS A 429 16.73 -20.43 -30.38
N ASP A 430 16.47 -21.45 -31.23
CA ASP A 430 17.48 -21.99 -32.13
C ASP A 430 17.90 -20.91 -33.13
#